data_b65b312810fb32caaea43781dde92474
#
_entry.id   b65b312810fb32caaea43781dde92474
#
_cell.length_a   1.000
_cell.length_b   1.000
_cell.length_c   1.000
_cell.angle_alpha   90.00
_cell.angle_beta   90.00
_cell.angle_gamma   90.00
#
_symmetry.space_group_name_H-M   'P 1'
#
loop_
_entity.id
_entity.type
_entity.pdbx_description
1 polymer ?
#
loop_
_entity_poly.entity_id
_entity_poly.type
_entity_poly.pdbx_seq_one_letter_code
_entity_poly.pdbx_strand_id
1 'polypeptide(L)'
;MAEKTEKKYVITNHRSGKVLASCGGSAVQMTENGGETQVWCAVPAEGTSVQLVHKVSGLALTVPGEAENGTALVLAEAQGNASQLWKLTTTVKGCRRITHVASGKVVDIKDISDADGAPAQLWEFVKGDNQNWVLTEVEKEKKAPAKCAAKTTKAAAKTTKTAKETK
;
A
#
# COMPACT_ATOMS: atom_id res chain seq x y z
N MET A 1 -21.76 -19.67 0.38
CA MET A 1 -21.17 -18.51 0.90
C MET A 1 -20.03 -18.02 0.05
N ALA A 2 -20.10 -16.80 -0.38
CA ALA A 2 -19.07 -16.30 -1.26
C ALA A 2 -17.83 -15.94 -0.44
N GLU A 3 -16.69 -16.33 -0.95
CA GLU A 3 -15.46 -15.97 -0.30
C GLU A 3 -15.13 -14.56 -0.63
N LYS A 4 -14.72 -13.80 0.36
CA LYS A 4 -14.25 -12.46 0.10
C LYS A 4 -12.85 -12.59 -0.42
N THR A 5 -12.67 -12.27 -1.66
CA THR A 5 -11.38 -12.43 -2.29
C THR A 5 -10.50 -11.23 -1.99
N GLU A 6 -9.33 -11.52 -1.47
CA GLU A 6 -8.34 -10.50 -1.22
C GLU A 6 -7.72 -10.11 -2.54
N LYS A 7 -7.72 -8.85 -2.84
CA LYS A 7 -7.11 -8.36 -4.08
C LYS A 7 -5.84 -7.62 -3.78
N LYS A 8 -4.90 -7.73 -4.66
CA LYS A 8 -3.60 -7.10 -4.50
C LYS A 8 -3.43 -5.98 -5.49
N TYR A 9 -2.86 -4.89 -5.04
CA TYR A 9 -2.74 -3.69 -5.85
C TYR A 9 -1.39 -3.03 -5.70
N VAL A 10 -0.96 -2.38 -6.79
CA VAL A 10 0.03 -1.32 -6.70
C VAL A 10 -0.79 -0.05 -6.66
N ILE A 11 -0.51 0.81 -5.70
CA ILE A 11 -1.32 1.99 -5.44
C ILE A 11 -0.51 3.21 -5.87
N THR A 12 -0.86 3.80 -7.00
CA THR A 12 -0.10 4.86 -7.62
C THR A 12 -0.75 6.22 -7.39
N ASN A 13 0.03 7.19 -6.95
CA ASN A 13 -0.49 8.54 -6.77
C ASN A 13 -0.74 9.16 -8.13
N HIS A 14 -1.93 9.69 -8.32
CA HIS A 14 -2.31 10.22 -9.63
C HIS A 14 -1.47 11.41 -10.03
N ARG A 15 -1.07 12.23 -9.07
CA ARG A 15 -0.32 13.43 -9.41
C ARG A 15 1.15 13.14 -9.67
N SER A 16 1.82 12.42 -8.78
CA SER A 16 3.25 12.22 -8.90
C SER A 16 3.64 11.01 -9.74
N GLY A 17 2.72 10.07 -9.90
CA GLY A 17 3.04 8.82 -10.58
C GLY A 17 3.83 7.86 -9.72
N LYS A 18 4.10 8.20 -8.48
CA LYS A 18 4.84 7.33 -7.59
C LYS A 18 3.86 6.44 -6.82
N VAL A 19 4.39 5.39 -6.22
CA VAL A 19 3.53 4.39 -5.58
C VAL A 19 3.65 4.44 -4.08
N LEU A 20 2.60 3.99 -3.41
CA LEU A 20 2.57 3.91 -1.97
C LEU A 20 3.47 2.74 -1.55
N ALA A 21 4.33 2.99 -0.60
CA ALA A 21 5.31 2.00 -0.17
C ALA A 21 5.54 2.11 1.32
N SER A 22 6.26 1.15 1.85
CA SER A 22 6.61 1.14 3.27
C SER A 22 8.08 1.46 3.43
N CYS A 23 8.38 2.34 4.35
CA CYS A 23 9.76 2.66 4.67
C CYS A 23 9.88 2.76 6.18
N GLY A 24 10.53 1.76 6.79
CA GLY A 24 10.75 1.78 8.23
C GLY A 24 9.48 1.86 9.05
N GLY A 25 8.41 1.27 8.56
CA GLY A 25 7.15 1.30 9.30
C GLY A 25 6.29 2.50 8.99
N SER A 26 6.74 3.39 8.12
CA SER A 26 5.95 4.54 7.68
C SER A 26 5.47 4.33 6.27
N ALA A 27 4.32 4.91 5.96
CA ALA A 27 3.80 4.85 4.60
C ALA A 27 4.33 6.07 3.85
N VAL A 28 4.96 5.83 2.72
CA VAL A 28 5.58 6.90 1.92
C VAL A 28 5.30 6.64 0.45
N GLN A 29 5.60 7.62 -0.39
CA GLN A 29 5.57 7.35 -1.83
C GLN A 29 6.99 7.14 -2.33
N MET A 30 7.13 6.25 -3.31
CA MET A 30 8.43 5.92 -3.87
C MET A 30 8.27 5.70 -5.37
N THR A 31 9.37 5.81 -6.09
CA THR A 31 9.36 5.45 -7.51
C THR A 31 9.02 3.97 -7.64
N GLU A 32 8.14 3.65 -8.57
CA GLU A 32 7.73 2.28 -8.76
C GLU A 32 8.91 1.43 -9.26
N ASN A 33 9.15 0.31 -8.60
CA ASN A 33 10.25 -0.57 -9.00
C ASN A 33 9.77 -1.98 -9.35
N GLY A 34 8.46 -2.20 -9.33
CA GLY A 34 7.91 -3.51 -9.67
C GLY A 34 8.06 -4.56 -8.59
N GLY A 35 8.59 -4.19 -7.45
CA GLY A 35 8.84 -5.17 -6.39
C GLY A 35 7.64 -5.38 -5.47
N GLU A 36 7.72 -6.46 -4.73
CA GLU A 36 6.62 -6.81 -3.83
C GLU A 36 6.50 -5.88 -2.64
N THR A 37 7.55 -5.11 -2.36
CA THR A 37 7.48 -4.15 -1.26
C THR A 37 6.56 -2.98 -1.59
N GLN A 38 6.06 -2.94 -2.81
CA GLN A 38 5.13 -1.89 -3.21
C GLN A 38 3.75 -2.46 -3.51
N VAL A 39 3.48 -3.69 -3.06
CA VAL A 39 2.18 -4.33 -3.30
C VAL A 39 1.39 -4.34 -2.01
N TRP A 40 0.11 -3.99 -2.12
CA TRP A 40 -0.80 -3.93 -0.99
C TRP A 40 -1.98 -4.85 -1.23
N CYS A 41 -2.41 -5.51 -0.17
CA CYS A 41 -3.56 -6.39 -0.24
C CYS A 41 -4.76 -5.65 0.34
N ALA A 42 -5.84 -5.63 -0.41
CA ALA A 42 -7.08 -5.03 0.08
C ALA A 42 -7.89 -6.15 0.70
N VAL A 43 -7.83 -6.24 2.01
CA VAL A 43 -8.49 -7.32 2.74
C VAL A 43 -9.87 -6.84 3.15
N PRO A 44 -10.93 -7.48 2.69
CA PRO A 44 -12.26 -7.03 3.05
C PRO A 44 -12.48 -7.02 4.54
N ALA A 45 -13.13 -5.98 5.03
CA ALA A 45 -13.42 -5.82 6.43
C ALA A 45 -14.93 -5.59 6.57
N GLU A 46 -15.30 -4.85 7.57
CA GLU A 46 -16.72 -4.67 7.84
C GLU A 46 -17.37 -3.82 6.75
N GLY A 47 -18.54 -4.22 6.30
CA GLY A 47 -19.28 -3.48 5.28
C GLY A 47 -18.51 -3.43 3.98
N THR A 48 -18.31 -2.23 3.47
CA THR A 48 -17.56 -2.04 2.23
C THR A 48 -16.13 -1.59 2.49
N SER A 49 -15.69 -1.61 3.75
CA SER A 49 -14.36 -1.16 4.06
C SER A 49 -13.35 -2.28 3.85
N VAL A 50 -12.09 -1.89 3.78
CA VAL A 50 -10.99 -2.83 3.63
C VAL A 50 -9.86 -2.41 4.54
N GLN A 51 -8.97 -3.36 4.84
CA GLN A 51 -7.68 -3.04 5.40
C GLN A 51 -6.70 -3.06 4.24
N LEU A 52 -5.77 -2.13 4.22
CA LEU A 52 -4.73 -2.12 3.20
C LEU A 52 -3.48 -2.69 3.86
N VAL A 53 -3.19 -3.93 3.55
CA VAL A 53 -2.12 -4.68 4.20
C VAL A 53 -0.93 -4.78 3.26
N HIS A 54 0.22 -4.35 3.74
CA HIS A 54 1.45 -4.40 2.96
C HIS A 54 1.85 -5.84 2.76
N LYS A 55 2.02 -6.25 1.51
CA LYS A 55 2.18 -7.66 1.19
C LYS A 55 3.35 -8.32 1.88
N VAL A 56 4.48 -7.65 1.90
CA VAL A 56 5.70 -8.28 2.42
C VAL A 56 5.71 -8.33 3.94
N SER A 57 5.33 -7.24 4.60
CA SER A 57 5.43 -7.20 6.06
C SER A 57 4.19 -7.71 6.77
N GLY A 58 3.06 -7.74 6.08
CA GLY A 58 1.81 -8.12 6.72
C GLY A 58 1.21 -7.04 7.59
N LEU A 59 1.81 -5.85 7.59
CA LEU A 59 1.32 -4.76 8.43
C LEU A 59 0.29 -3.94 7.67
N ALA A 60 -0.63 -3.35 8.40
CA ALA A 60 -1.75 -2.62 7.80
C ALA A 60 -1.52 -1.11 7.86
N LEU A 61 -2.03 -0.42 6.85
CA LEU A 61 -1.99 1.04 6.83
C LEU A 61 -2.86 1.56 7.96
N THR A 62 -2.28 2.38 8.82
CA THR A 62 -2.89 2.74 10.09
C THR A 62 -2.78 4.23 10.36
N VAL A 63 -3.81 4.78 10.99
CA VAL A 63 -3.78 6.15 11.48
C VAL A 63 -3.35 6.08 12.94
N PRO A 64 -2.15 6.57 13.27
CA PRO A 64 -1.71 6.50 14.66
C PRO A 64 -2.28 7.69 15.44
N GLY A 65 -3.01 7.41 16.50
CA GLY A 65 -3.54 8.49 17.35
C GLY A 65 -4.70 9.21 16.70
N GLU A 66 -4.72 10.53 16.84
CA GLU A 66 -5.83 11.33 16.37
C GLU A 66 -5.80 11.49 14.85
N ALA A 67 -6.97 11.45 14.26
CA ALA A 67 -7.08 11.56 12.81
C ALA A 67 -7.23 13.02 12.40
N GLU A 68 -6.14 13.73 12.40
CA GLU A 68 -6.15 15.14 12.06
C GLU A 68 -5.46 15.38 10.73
N ASN A 69 -5.64 16.60 10.20
CA ASN A 69 -4.93 16.96 8.98
C ASN A 69 -3.43 16.92 9.25
N GLY A 70 -2.70 16.20 8.43
CA GLY A 70 -1.26 16.08 8.59
C GLY A 70 -0.81 14.89 9.41
N THR A 71 -1.76 14.08 9.91
CA THR A 71 -1.35 12.88 10.66
C THR A 71 -0.64 11.93 9.73
N ALA A 72 0.62 11.62 10.02
CA ALA A 72 1.41 10.72 9.20
C ALA A 72 0.89 9.30 9.34
N LEU A 73 0.79 8.60 8.24
CA LEU A 73 0.30 7.23 8.26
C LEU A 73 1.44 6.27 8.50
N VAL A 74 1.15 5.22 9.25
CA VAL A 74 2.17 4.23 9.59
C VAL A 74 1.64 2.85 9.26
N LEU A 75 2.51 1.86 9.34
CA LEU A 75 2.11 0.47 9.22
C LEU A 75 2.16 -0.15 10.60
N ALA A 76 1.10 -0.84 10.96
CA ALA A 76 1.03 -1.50 12.27
C ALA A 76 0.33 -2.84 12.11
N GLU A 77 0.41 -3.63 13.13
CA GLU A 77 -0.18 -4.97 13.10
C GLU A 77 -1.64 -4.89 12.68
N ALA A 78 -2.05 -5.76 11.77
CA ALA A 78 -3.41 -5.73 11.25
C ALA A 78 -4.38 -6.25 12.31
N GLN A 79 -5.21 -5.37 12.84
CA GLN A 79 -6.14 -5.72 13.89
C GLN A 79 -7.59 -5.46 13.51
N GLY A 80 -7.81 -4.77 12.41
CA GLY A 80 -9.16 -4.51 11.94
C GLY A 80 -9.91 -3.45 12.75
N ASN A 81 -9.21 -2.67 13.56
CA ASN A 81 -9.88 -1.64 14.34
C ASN A 81 -10.11 -0.39 13.49
N ALA A 82 -10.79 0.59 14.07
CA ALA A 82 -11.20 1.77 13.31
C ALA A 82 -10.05 2.52 12.66
N SER A 83 -8.87 2.47 13.25
CA SER A 83 -7.72 3.19 12.71
C SER A 83 -7.18 2.54 11.43
N GLN A 84 -7.69 1.37 11.06
CA GLN A 84 -7.20 0.63 9.92
C GLN A 84 -8.26 0.35 8.86
N LEU A 85 -9.42 1.00 8.95
CA LEU A 85 -10.50 0.75 8.01
C LEU A 85 -10.56 1.86 6.97
N TRP A 86 -10.51 1.44 5.71
CA TRP A 86 -10.43 2.36 4.58
C TRP A 86 -11.53 2.05 3.58
N LYS A 87 -12.01 3.07 2.92
CA LYS A 87 -13.01 2.90 1.88
C LYS A 87 -12.41 3.36 0.57
N LEU A 88 -12.55 2.54 -0.46
CA LEU A 88 -12.03 2.87 -1.79
C LEU A 88 -13.19 3.36 -2.63
N THR A 89 -13.18 4.64 -2.96
CA THR A 89 -14.26 5.26 -3.70
C THR A 89 -13.76 5.66 -5.07
N THR A 90 -14.49 5.27 -6.10
CA THR A 90 -14.12 5.65 -7.46
C THR A 90 -14.33 7.14 -7.65
N THR A 91 -13.34 7.79 -8.21
CA THR A 91 -13.43 9.20 -8.51
C THR A 91 -13.36 9.37 -10.03
N VAL A 92 -12.85 10.49 -10.49
CA VAL A 92 -12.82 10.75 -11.93
C VAL A 92 -11.75 9.92 -12.60
N LYS A 93 -11.97 9.59 -13.84
CA LYS A 93 -10.97 8.94 -14.69
C LYS A 93 -10.40 7.65 -14.15
N GLY A 94 -11.20 6.92 -13.42
CA GLY A 94 -10.76 5.61 -12.94
C GLY A 94 -9.88 5.66 -11.71
N CYS A 95 -9.69 6.84 -11.15
CA CYS A 95 -8.92 6.94 -9.91
C CYS A 95 -9.80 6.55 -8.73
N ARG A 96 -9.15 6.31 -7.62
CA ARG A 96 -9.83 6.01 -6.38
C ARG A 96 -9.40 6.97 -5.30
N ARG A 97 -10.31 7.24 -4.40
CA ARG A 97 -9.99 7.99 -3.19
C ARG A 97 -9.90 6.96 -2.08
N ILE A 98 -8.88 7.07 -1.26
CA ILE A 98 -8.70 6.15 -0.13
C ILE A 98 -9.10 6.91 1.12
N THR A 99 -10.29 6.62 1.63
CA THR A 99 -10.88 7.39 2.72
C THR A 99 -10.82 6.61 4.03
N HIS A 100 -10.36 7.27 5.08
CA HIS A 100 -10.37 6.67 6.42
C HIS A 100 -11.80 6.71 6.93
N VAL A 101 -12.36 5.54 7.19
CA VAL A 101 -13.78 5.43 7.47
C VAL A 101 -14.20 6.23 8.68
N ALA A 102 -13.42 6.17 9.74
CA ALA A 102 -13.80 6.82 11.00
C ALA A 102 -13.77 8.33 10.93
N SER A 103 -12.81 8.91 10.21
CA SER A 103 -12.66 10.36 10.19
C SER A 103 -13.18 11.03 8.92
N GLY A 104 -13.31 10.25 7.85
CA GLY A 104 -13.70 10.82 6.56
C GLY A 104 -12.57 11.50 5.81
N LYS A 105 -11.38 11.52 6.39
CA LYS A 105 -10.24 12.13 5.72
C LYS A 105 -9.62 11.14 4.74
N VAL A 106 -8.78 11.63 3.86
CA VAL A 106 -8.25 10.81 2.79
C VAL A 106 -6.74 10.71 2.85
N VAL A 107 -6.19 9.71 2.15
CA VAL A 107 -4.75 9.55 2.05
C VAL A 107 -4.21 10.59 1.07
N ASP A 108 -3.20 11.29 1.49
CA ASP A 108 -2.67 12.46 0.82
C ASP A 108 -1.15 12.38 0.93
N ILE A 109 -0.44 13.05 0.04
CA ILE A 109 1.01 13.11 0.14
C ILE A 109 1.40 14.48 0.69
N LYS A 110 2.20 14.46 1.71
CA LYS A 110 2.59 15.69 2.41
C LYS A 110 3.21 16.70 1.46
N ASP A 111 2.76 17.94 1.58
CA ASP A 111 3.27 19.06 0.80
C ASP A 111 3.12 18.89 -0.71
N ILE A 112 2.23 18.00 -1.13
CA ILE A 112 2.00 17.71 -2.54
C ILE A 112 3.32 17.38 -3.23
N SER A 113 4.18 16.69 -2.53
CA SER A 113 5.54 16.44 -2.97
C SER A 113 5.61 15.40 -4.09
N ASP A 114 6.60 15.54 -4.95
CA ASP A 114 6.87 14.53 -5.97
C ASP A 114 8.12 13.72 -5.63
N ALA A 115 8.66 13.92 -4.43
CA ALA A 115 9.93 13.28 -4.07
C ALA A 115 9.73 11.86 -3.56
N ASP A 116 10.73 11.01 -3.78
CA ASP A 116 10.75 9.70 -3.15
C ASP A 116 10.88 9.89 -1.67
N GLY A 117 10.14 9.11 -0.90
CA GLY A 117 10.19 9.18 0.54
C GLY A 117 9.24 10.18 1.15
N ALA A 118 8.47 10.89 0.34
CA ALA A 118 7.51 11.85 0.88
C ALA A 118 6.44 11.09 1.67
N PRO A 119 6.13 11.54 2.88
CA PRO A 119 5.19 10.80 3.74
C PRO A 119 3.76 10.83 3.23
N ALA A 120 3.08 9.73 3.40
CA ALA A 120 1.63 9.69 3.20
C ALA A 120 1.00 10.12 4.51
N GLN A 121 -0.04 10.91 4.41
CA GLN A 121 -0.69 11.48 5.59
C GLN A 121 -2.19 11.50 5.40
N LEU A 122 -2.91 11.83 6.46
CA LEU A 122 -4.33 12.09 6.37
C LEU A 122 -4.55 13.58 6.13
N TRP A 123 -5.53 13.89 5.30
CA TRP A 123 -5.89 15.27 5.08
C TRP A 123 -7.35 15.31 4.66
N GLU A 124 -8.01 16.41 4.92
CA GLU A 124 -9.38 16.54 4.46
C GLU A 124 -9.39 16.55 2.94
N PHE A 125 -10.47 16.12 2.35
CA PHE A 125 -10.54 16.03 0.90
C PHE A 125 -10.75 17.41 0.29
N VAL A 126 -9.76 17.87 -0.47
CA VAL A 126 -9.82 19.18 -1.12
C VAL A 126 -9.78 19.07 -2.63
N LYS A 127 -10.04 17.87 -3.14
CA LYS A 127 -10.09 17.62 -4.58
C LYS A 127 -8.74 17.77 -5.25
N GLY A 128 -7.67 17.58 -4.50
CA GLY A 128 -6.33 17.65 -5.07
C GLY A 128 -5.98 16.38 -5.82
N ASP A 129 -5.18 16.49 -6.85
CA ASP A 129 -4.76 15.33 -7.61
C ASP A 129 -3.89 14.39 -6.78
N ASN A 130 -3.20 14.92 -5.78
CA ASN A 130 -2.39 14.09 -4.89
C ASN A 130 -3.25 13.29 -3.92
N GLN A 131 -4.56 13.49 -3.96
CA GLN A 131 -5.49 12.71 -3.16
C GLN A 131 -6.24 11.68 -3.99
N ASN A 132 -5.85 11.54 -5.24
CA ASN A 132 -6.42 10.52 -6.12
C ASN A 132 -5.36 9.47 -6.38
N TRP A 133 -5.79 8.22 -6.37
CA TRP A 133 -4.88 7.09 -6.48
C TRP A 133 -5.38 6.12 -7.55
N VAL A 134 -4.44 5.54 -8.27
CA VAL A 134 -4.76 4.53 -9.26
C VAL A 134 -4.38 3.19 -8.66
N LEU A 135 -5.37 2.33 -8.49
CA LEU A 135 -5.13 0.99 -7.94
C LEU A 135 -5.05 0.02 -9.09
N THR A 136 -3.84 -0.46 -9.36
CA THR A 136 -3.63 -1.41 -10.45
C THR A 136 -3.56 -2.80 -9.83
N GLU A 137 -4.50 -3.65 -10.21
CA GLU A 137 -4.57 -4.99 -9.64
C GLU A 137 -3.39 -5.82 -10.12
N VAL A 138 -2.73 -6.46 -9.18
CA VAL A 138 -1.61 -7.34 -9.50
C VAL A 138 -2.20 -8.71 -9.63
N GLU A 139 -2.00 -9.33 -10.82
CA GLU A 139 -2.57 -10.61 -11.05
C GLU A 139 -1.96 -11.66 -10.17
N LYS A 140 -2.77 -12.68 -9.85
CA LYS A 140 -2.26 -13.77 -9.11
C LYS A 140 -1.15 -14.38 -9.84
N GLU A 141 -0.13 -14.78 -9.13
CA GLU A 141 0.96 -15.46 -9.75
C GLU A 141 0.52 -16.68 -10.37
N LYS A 142 0.80 -16.86 -11.60
CA LYS A 142 0.47 -18.04 -12.25
C LYS A 142 1.42 -19.08 -11.93
N LYS A 143 2.52 -18.80 -11.57
CA LYS A 143 3.44 -19.76 -11.28
C LYS A 143 3.99 -19.50 -10.03
N ALA A 144 4.23 -19.93 -9.56
CA ALA A 144 4.53 -19.53 -8.34
C ALA A 144 5.75 -19.02 -7.92
N PRO A 145 5.80 -19.08 -8.13
CA PRO A 145 6.38 -18.57 -7.70
C PRO A 145 7.03 -18.26 -7.13
N ALA A 146 7.24 -18.30 -7.23
CA ALA A 146 7.78 -17.93 -7.10
C ALA A 146 8.11 -17.60 -6.29
N LYS A 147 8.42 -17.84 -6.02
CA LYS A 147 8.67 -17.54 -5.69
C LYS A 147 8.82 -16.97 -4.91
N CYS A 148 8.89 -17.09 -4.77
CA CYS A 148 8.94 -16.57 -4.38
C CYS A 148 9.42 -16.32 -3.79
N ALA A 149 9.77 -16.57 -3.72
CA ALA A 149 10.14 -16.43 -3.51
C ALA A 149 10.69 -16.19 -3.05
N ALA A 150 11.02 -16.42 -2.87
CA ALA A 150 11.49 -16.34 -2.85
C ALA A 150 12.07 -15.94 -2.44
N LYS A 151 12.56 -15.96 -2.10
CA LYS A 151 13.04 -15.71 -2.09
C LYS A 151 13.53 -15.15 -1.77
N THR A 152 14.01 -15.29 -1.52
CA THR A 152 14.46 -14.93 -1.62
C THR A 152 14.96 -14.49 -1.47
N THR A 153 15.44 -14.74 -1.28
CA THR A 153 15.95 -14.51 -1.59
C THR A 153 16.46 -14.30 -1.59
N LYS A 154 17.01 -14.63 -1.41
CA LYS A 154 17.57 -14.56 -1.85
C LYS A 154 18.00 -14.43 -2.01
N ALA A 155 18.34 -14.72 -1.81
CA ALA A 155 18.81 -14.72 -2.39
C ALA A 155 19.27 -14.71 -2.48
N ALA A 156 19.58 -15.05 -2.30
CA ALA A 156 20.02 -15.24 -2.83
C ALA A 156 20.45 -15.45 -2.90
N ALA A 157 20.75 -15.82 -2.77
CA ALA A 157 21.18 -16.17 -3.30
C ALA A 157 21.60 -16.38 -3.38
N LYS A 158 22.06 -16.69 -3.32
CA LYS A 158 22.58 -17.00 -3.75
C LYS A 158 22.99 -17.04 -3.79
N THR A 159 23.26 -17.39 -3.71
CA THR A 159 23.83 -17.68 -4.15
C THR A 159 24.17 -17.78 -4.12
N THR A 160 24.43 -18.12 -4.03
CA THR A 160 24.96 -18.48 -4.41
C THR A 160 25.30 -18.70 -4.42
N LYS A 161 25.61 -18.97 -4.40
CA LYS A 161 26.17 -19.34 -4.76
C LYS A 161 26.59 -19.40 -4.85
N THR A 162 26.83 -19.66 -4.82
CA THR A 162 27.44 -19.93 -5.23
C THR A 162 27.93 -20.06 -5.26
N ALA A 163 28.15 -20.37 -5.22
CA ALA A 163 28.80 -20.70 -5.55
C ALA A 163 29.27 -20.96 -5.53
N LYS A 164 29.51 -21.18 -5.57
CA LYS A 164 30.07 -21.54 -5.85
C LYS A 164 30.58 -21.73 -5.93
N GLU A 165 30.92 -22.02 -5.89
CA GLU A 165 31.55 -22.38 -6.22
C GLU A 165 32.06 -22.62 -6.41
N THR A 166 32.57 -23.08 -6.36
CA THR A 166 33.24 -23.42 -6.78
C THR A 166 33.70 -23.72 -6.92
N LYS A 167 34.18 -24.29 -6.69
CA LYS A 167 34.78 -24.67 -7.24
C LYS A 167 35.04 -24.68 -7.64
#